data_553f86623bdada17be37c1f9fa3927be
#
_entry.id   553f86623bdada17be37c1f9fa3927be
#
_cell.length_a   1.000
_cell.length_b   1.000
_cell.length_c   1.000
_cell.angle_alpha   90.00
_cell.angle_beta   90.00
_cell.angle_gamma   90.00
#
_symmetry.space_group_name_H-M   'P 1'
#
loop_
_entity.id
_entity.type
_entity.pdbx_description
1 polymer ?
#
loop_
_entity_poly.entity_id
_entity_poly.type
_entity_poly.pdbx_seq_one_letter_code
_entity_poly.pdbx_strand_id
1 'polypeptide(L)'
;MSPSAAADERRSAALLLGPEGADWAGSHPEVERAVRSRPVPPAPMRLAQRLAMKRGRLGYVGDSLEPMARARRAALGEGGAGPPRLLVRVDEFPRAGAYDHPGTVAEMMRFHEIMRSAGVPYLIAVTPRVARDYLNPRESASRPLRDDEAEALARLAADGVAFALHGWDHRTRRAEPRRHSELCGLDPGELAGLLDEGLAVIAEHGARAPVFIPPFNRFDAGQYPALARRFDVVCGGPETVALLGFHATPLWRGEAVYLPAYPPLYDRSAAVAEGVRLAVERRPGTWIPLALHLPWEADDGWRDLERLAPLMAPYAASWDDFLAAIAASRGP
;
A
#
# COMPACT_ATOMS: atom_id res chain seq x y z
N MET A 1 0.41 -23.05 17.30
CA MET A 1 -0.09 -22.18 16.22
C MET A 1 -1.57 -22.45 15.98
N SER A 2 -2.38 -21.43 15.74
CA SER A 2 -3.77 -21.66 15.29
C SER A 2 -3.77 -22.16 13.84
N PRO A 3 -4.79 -22.94 13.41
CA PRO A 3 -4.91 -23.39 12.03
C PRO A 3 -4.86 -22.23 11.00
N SER A 4 -5.42 -21.08 11.35
CA SER A 4 -5.38 -19.88 10.53
C SER A 4 -3.96 -19.33 10.33
N ALA A 5 -3.14 -19.28 11.39
CA ALA A 5 -1.76 -18.80 11.28
C ALA A 5 -0.89 -19.69 10.38
N ALA A 6 -1.06 -21.01 10.45
CA ALA A 6 -0.34 -21.95 9.58
C ALA A 6 -0.75 -21.80 8.11
N ALA A 7 -2.03 -21.49 7.84
CA ALA A 7 -2.52 -21.22 6.48
C ALA A 7 -1.91 -19.90 5.94
N ASP A 8 -1.86 -18.84 6.75
CA ASP A 8 -1.24 -17.56 6.37
C ASP A 8 0.24 -17.73 6.04
N GLU A 9 0.98 -18.53 6.81
CA GLU A 9 2.40 -18.81 6.58
C GLU A 9 2.63 -19.56 5.26
N ARG A 10 1.84 -20.60 4.97
CA ARG A 10 1.92 -21.32 3.69
C ARG A 10 1.64 -20.41 2.50
N ARG A 11 0.56 -19.62 2.56
CA ARG A 11 0.21 -18.66 1.49
C ARG A 11 1.28 -17.59 1.33
N SER A 12 1.86 -17.11 2.42
CA SER A 12 2.96 -16.15 2.38
C SER A 12 4.22 -16.75 1.76
N ALA A 13 4.53 -18.01 2.03
CA ALA A 13 5.63 -18.71 1.40
C ALA A 13 5.39 -18.90 -0.11
N ALA A 14 4.17 -19.26 -0.53
CA ALA A 14 3.79 -19.34 -1.93
C ALA A 14 3.87 -17.98 -2.64
N LEU A 15 3.46 -16.90 -1.98
CA LEU A 15 3.58 -15.54 -2.51
C LEU A 15 5.05 -15.09 -2.64
N LEU A 16 5.91 -15.51 -1.70
CA LEU A 16 7.34 -15.19 -1.71
C LEU A 16 8.13 -15.98 -2.75
N LEU A 17 7.88 -17.27 -2.88
CA LEU A 17 8.71 -18.22 -3.63
C LEU A 17 8.09 -18.67 -4.96
N GLY A 18 6.80 -18.47 -5.15
CA GLY A 18 5.97 -19.05 -6.19
C GLY A 18 5.03 -20.13 -5.62
N PRO A 19 4.08 -20.67 -6.42
CA PRO A 19 3.06 -21.61 -5.95
C PRO A 19 3.62 -22.82 -5.17
N GLU A 20 4.75 -23.36 -5.60
CA GLU A 20 5.45 -24.47 -4.92
C GLU A 20 6.04 -24.07 -3.56
N GLY A 21 6.13 -22.78 -3.29
CA GLY A 21 6.65 -22.24 -2.04
C GLY A 21 5.85 -22.62 -0.80
N ALA A 22 4.59 -23.03 -0.96
CA ALA A 22 3.74 -23.44 0.15
C ALA A 22 4.34 -24.60 0.97
N ASP A 23 5.05 -25.51 0.31
CA ASP A 23 5.69 -26.68 0.92
C ASP A 23 6.95 -26.32 1.75
N TRP A 24 7.50 -25.12 1.54
CA TRP A 24 8.65 -24.61 2.27
C TRP A 24 8.30 -24.03 3.64
N ALA A 25 7.05 -23.66 3.87
CA ALA A 25 6.59 -23.18 5.16
C ALA A 25 6.68 -24.29 6.20
N GLY A 26 7.47 -24.07 7.27
CA GLY A 26 7.70 -25.06 8.33
C GLY A 26 8.75 -26.15 8.00
N SER A 27 9.27 -26.20 6.76
CA SER A 27 10.33 -27.14 6.37
C SER A 27 11.71 -26.49 6.22
N HIS A 28 11.76 -25.17 6.06
CA HIS A 28 13.00 -24.42 5.88
C HIS A 28 13.10 -23.24 6.87
N PRO A 29 14.10 -23.23 7.78
CA PRO A 29 14.15 -22.25 8.88
C PRO A 29 14.16 -20.78 8.47
N GLU A 30 14.81 -20.43 7.34
CA GLU A 30 14.85 -19.04 6.86
C GLU A 30 13.50 -18.62 6.27
N VAL A 31 12.84 -19.52 5.53
CA VAL A 31 11.50 -19.27 4.98
C VAL A 31 10.49 -19.14 6.11
N GLU A 32 10.47 -20.11 7.04
CA GLU A 32 9.60 -20.05 8.23
C GLU A 32 9.75 -18.73 8.99
N ARG A 33 11.01 -18.30 9.21
CA ARG A 33 11.27 -17.03 9.91
C ARG A 33 10.74 -15.82 9.16
N ALA A 34 10.90 -15.79 7.83
CA ALA A 34 10.50 -14.67 6.97
C ALA A 34 8.97 -14.55 6.88
N VAL A 35 8.25 -15.67 6.74
CA VAL A 35 6.79 -15.69 6.52
C VAL A 35 5.97 -15.85 7.80
N ARG A 36 6.64 -16.00 8.95
CA ARG A 36 5.97 -16.25 10.24
C ARG A 36 4.87 -15.25 10.52
N SER A 37 3.68 -15.76 10.69
CA SER A 37 2.55 -14.97 11.16
C SER A 37 2.79 -14.49 12.61
N ARG A 38 2.72 -13.19 12.81
CA ARG A 38 2.97 -12.58 14.12
C ARG A 38 1.68 -11.92 14.63
N PRO A 39 1.32 -12.17 15.90
CA PRO A 39 0.23 -11.42 16.52
C PRO A 39 0.60 -9.93 16.56
N VAL A 40 -0.41 -9.09 16.68
CA VAL A 40 -0.19 -7.65 16.90
C VAL A 40 0.61 -7.47 18.20
N PRO A 41 1.79 -6.84 18.14
CA PRO A 41 2.61 -6.65 19.32
C PRO A 41 1.89 -5.81 20.38
N PRO A 42 2.20 -5.96 21.68
CA PRO A 42 1.62 -5.12 22.72
C PRO A 42 1.98 -3.63 22.49
N ALA A 43 1.13 -2.73 22.99
CA ALA A 43 1.26 -1.29 22.73
C ALA A 43 2.66 -0.68 23.03
N PRO A 44 3.37 -1.05 24.12
CA PRO A 44 4.72 -0.54 24.37
C PRO A 44 5.72 -0.93 23.26
N MET A 45 5.61 -2.16 22.77
CA MET A 45 6.49 -2.65 21.69
C MET A 45 6.20 -1.93 20.36
N ARG A 46 4.93 -1.72 20.01
CA ARG A 46 4.56 -0.97 18.82
C ARG A 46 5.08 0.47 18.88
N LEU A 47 4.99 1.10 20.04
CA LEU A 47 5.56 2.44 20.26
C LEU A 47 7.08 2.44 20.08
N ALA A 48 7.77 1.45 20.66
CA ALA A 48 9.22 1.31 20.51
C ALA A 48 9.62 1.11 19.05
N GLN A 49 8.91 0.25 18.29
CA GLN A 49 9.11 0.05 16.85
C GLN A 49 8.91 1.35 16.05
N ARG A 50 7.84 2.10 16.35
CA ARG A 50 7.59 3.38 15.70
C ARG A 50 8.68 4.41 15.97
N LEU A 51 9.18 4.48 17.20
CA LEU A 51 10.28 5.37 17.57
C LEU A 51 11.59 4.94 16.90
N ALA A 52 11.86 3.64 16.84
CA ALA A 52 13.03 3.10 16.15
C ALA A 52 13.01 3.43 14.65
N MET A 53 11.86 3.26 13.99
CA MET A 53 11.68 3.63 12.59
C MET A 53 11.90 5.14 12.36
N LYS A 54 11.31 6.00 13.19
CA LYS A 54 11.51 7.47 13.09
C LYS A 54 12.96 7.90 13.30
N ARG A 55 13.76 7.10 14.03
CA ARG A 55 15.18 7.36 14.28
C ARG A 55 16.10 6.65 13.28
N GLY A 56 15.55 6.05 12.22
CA GLY A 56 16.31 5.29 11.25
C GLY A 56 16.97 4.01 11.79
N ARG A 57 16.54 3.52 12.97
CA ARG A 57 17.07 2.30 13.59
C ARG A 57 16.28 1.05 13.20
N LEU A 58 15.14 1.22 12.58
CA LEU A 58 14.30 0.18 12.01
C LEU A 58 14.01 0.61 10.57
N GLY A 59 14.63 -0.02 9.61
CA GLY A 59 14.58 0.34 8.20
C GLY A 59 13.88 -0.70 7.38
N TYR A 60 13.03 -0.24 6.44
CA TYR A 60 12.27 -1.14 5.58
C TYR A 60 13.17 -2.06 4.76
N VAL A 61 14.25 -1.52 4.19
CA VAL A 61 15.16 -2.29 3.35
C VAL A 61 15.96 -3.32 4.17
N GLY A 62 16.48 -2.93 5.34
CA GLY A 62 17.28 -3.81 6.19
C GLY A 62 16.46 -4.82 7.00
N ASP A 63 15.37 -4.35 7.63
CA ASP A 63 14.62 -5.16 8.61
C ASP A 63 13.46 -5.95 7.99
N SER A 64 13.03 -5.60 6.79
CA SER A 64 11.92 -6.25 6.10
C SER A 64 12.37 -7.01 4.85
N LEU A 65 13.07 -6.35 3.93
CA LEU A 65 13.40 -6.94 2.63
C LEU A 65 14.59 -7.92 2.69
N GLU A 66 15.60 -7.66 3.52
CA GLU A 66 16.74 -8.55 3.66
C GLU A 66 16.38 -9.95 4.21
N PRO A 67 15.48 -10.11 5.20
CA PRO A 67 14.98 -11.43 5.59
C PRO A 67 14.28 -12.16 4.43
N MET A 68 13.53 -11.45 3.58
CA MET A 68 12.89 -12.05 2.40
C MET A 68 13.92 -12.51 1.37
N ALA A 69 14.94 -11.69 1.11
CA ALA A 69 16.03 -12.04 0.20
C ALA A 69 16.78 -13.27 0.67
N ARG A 70 17.10 -13.38 1.97
CA ARG A 70 17.75 -14.57 2.56
C ARG A 70 16.88 -15.82 2.43
N ALA A 71 15.60 -15.71 2.72
CA ALA A 71 14.66 -16.81 2.57
C ALA A 71 14.63 -17.35 1.14
N ARG A 72 14.57 -16.42 0.14
CA ARG A 72 14.61 -16.82 -1.27
C ARG A 72 15.93 -17.47 -1.67
N ARG A 73 17.09 -16.90 -1.28
CA ARG A 73 18.41 -17.53 -1.53
C ARG A 73 18.51 -18.92 -0.92
N ALA A 74 18.04 -19.06 0.30
CA ALA A 74 18.07 -20.34 1.01
C ALA A 74 17.18 -21.40 0.35
N ALA A 75 16.01 -21.01 -0.17
CA ALA A 75 15.09 -21.93 -0.82
C ALA A 75 15.46 -22.21 -2.29
N LEU A 76 15.88 -21.20 -3.05
CA LEU A 76 16.03 -21.26 -4.49
C LEU A 76 17.50 -21.21 -4.96
N GLY A 77 18.48 -21.21 -4.03
CA GLY A 77 19.90 -21.02 -4.31
C GLY A 77 20.29 -19.56 -4.50
N GLU A 78 21.59 -19.28 -4.68
CA GLU A 78 22.14 -17.93 -4.79
C GLU A 78 21.50 -17.08 -5.90
N GLY A 79 21.09 -17.68 -7.00
CA GLY A 79 20.34 -17.02 -8.07
C GLY A 79 18.86 -16.74 -7.73
N GLY A 80 18.33 -17.33 -6.67
CA GLY A 80 16.91 -17.24 -6.31
C GLY A 80 16.46 -15.89 -5.80
N ALA A 81 17.37 -15.11 -5.21
CA ALA A 81 17.13 -13.71 -4.91
C ALA A 81 17.25 -12.89 -6.22
N GLY A 82 16.16 -12.76 -6.93
CA GLY A 82 16.07 -11.93 -8.14
C GLY A 82 16.00 -10.45 -7.84
N PRO A 83 15.85 -9.62 -8.89
CA PRO A 83 15.62 -8.18 -8.73
C PRO A 83 14.32 -7.93 -7.95
N PRO A 84 14.17 -6.75 -7.33
CA PRO A 84 12.89 -6.35 -6.72
C PRO A 84 11.81 -6.24 -7.80
N ARG A 85 10.55 -6.45 -7.39
CA ARG A 85 9.36 -6.17 -8.18
C ARG A 85 8.63 -5.01 -7.51
N LEU A 86 8.85 -3.79 -8.01
CA LEU A 86 8.32 -2.58 -7.40
C LEU A 86 6.84 -2.42 -7.74
N LEU A 87 6.00 -2.31 -6.72
CA LEU A 87 4.58 -1.99 -6.81
C LEU A 87 4.39 -0.51 -6.49
N VAL A 88 4.30 0.31 -7.53
CA VAL A 88 4.15 1.75 -7.35
C VAL A 88 2.71 2.10 -7.12
N ARG A 89 2.44 2.90 -6.08
CA ARG A 89 1.14 3.53 -5.86
C ARG A 89 1.30 5.04 -5.71
N VAL A 90 0.28 5.79 -6.09
CA VAL A 90 0.13 7.19 -5.78
C VAL A 90 -1.15 7.40 -4.98
N ASP A 91 -1.01 8.05 -3.83
CA ASP A 91 -2.11 8.28 -2.92
C ASP A 91 -2.75 9.67 -3.19
N GLU A 92 -4.06 9.79 -2.86
CA GLU A 92 -4.83 11.02 -2.82
C GLU A 92 -5.25 11.60 -4.19
N PHE A 93 -6.10 10.89 -4.94
CA PHE A 93 -6.84 11.49 -6.05
C PHE A 93 -8.36 11.39 -5.84
N PRO A 94 -9.13 12.49 -5.95
CA PRO A 94 -8.63 13.87 -5.91
C PRO A 94 -7.86 14.18 -4.62
N ARG A 95 -6.89 15.11 -4.69
CA ARG A 95 -6.03 15.40 -3.52
C ARG A 95 -6.85 15.88 -2.32
N ALA A 96 -6.45 15.49 -1.12
CA ALA A 96 -7.03 16.00 0.11
C ALA A 96 -6.90 17.54 0.17
N GLY A 97 -7.98 18.21 0.56
CA GLY A 97 -8.06 19.68 0.54
C GLY A 97 -8.39 20.32 -0.83
N ALA A 98 -8.66 19.50 -1.85
CA ALA A 98 -9.01 19.99 -3.19
C ALA A 98 -10.49 20.32 -3.37
N TYR A 99 -11.24 20.62 -2.30
CA TYR A 99 -12.66 20.90 -2.40
C TYR A 99 -12.96 22.02 -3.43
N ASP A 100 -12.22 23.11 -3.36
CA ASP A 100 -12.29 24.24 -4.29
C ASP A 100 -11.09 24.34 -5.25
N HIS A 101 -10.18 23.33 -5.25
CA HIS A 101 -8.96 23.37 -6.05
C HIS A 101 -9.21 22.81 -7.46
N PRO A 102 -9.08 23.63 -8.52
CA PRO A 102 -9.39 23.20 -9.89
C PRO A 102 -8.29 22.38 -10.55
N GLY A 103 -7.08 22.33 -9.99
CA GLY A 103 -5.86 21.78 -10.63
C GLY A 103 -5.63 20.28 -10.42
N THR A 104 -6.44 19.58 -9.61
CA THR A 104 -6.17 18.20 -9.23
C THR A 104 -6.15 17.22 -10.42
N VAL A 105 -6.99 17.47 -11.44
CA VAL A 105 -6.96 16.65 -12.69
C VAL A 105 -5.69 16.90 -13.49
N ALA A 106 -5.25 18.15 -13.64
CA ALA A 106 -4.02 18.48 -14.36
C ALA A 106 -2.78 17.87 -13.65
N GLU A 107 -2.75 17.91 -12.31
CA GLU A 107 -1.72 17.27 -11.50
C GLU A 107 -1.68 15.75 -11.74
N MET A 108 -2.84 15.10 -11.71
CA MET A 108 -2.93 13.65 -11.94
C MET A 108 -2.53 13.25 -13.36
N MET A 109 -2.97 14.01 -14.35
CA MET A 109 -2.62 13.74 -15.75
C MET A 109 -1.13 13.98 -16.02
N ARG A 110 -0.50 14.94 -15.33
CA ARG A 110 0.96 15.13 -15.40
C ARG A 110 1.71 13.96 -14.77
N PHE A 111 1.27 13.49 -13.60
CA PHE A 111 1.80 12.29 -12.98
C PHE A 111 1.71 11.08 -13.94
N HIS A 112 0.52 10.86 -14.50
CA HIS A 112 0.27 9.78 -15.46
C HIS A 112 1.18 9.85 -16.67
N GLU A 113 1.37 11.03 -17.26
CA GLU A 113 2.24 11.24 -18.41
C GLU A 113 3.70 10.83 -18.11
N ILE A 114 4.23 11.24 -16.95
CA ILE A 114 5.58 10.90 -16.51
C ILE A 114 5.72 9.38 -16.36
N MET A 115 4.80 8.75 -15.65
CA MET A 115 4.84 7.31 -15.39
C MET A 115 4.70 6.49 -16.67
N ARG A 116 3.74 6.86 -17.53
CA ARG A 116 3.51 6.22 -18.83
C ARG A 116 4.71 6.37 -19.76
N SER A 117 5.32 7.56 -19.83
CA SER A 117 6.49 7.81 -20.66
C SER A 117 7.71 7.01 -20.24
N ALA A 118 7.83 6.71 -18.94
CA ALA A 118 8.88 5.85 -18.40
C ALA A 118 8.54 4.36 -18.46
N GLY A 119 7.32 3.97 -18.85
CA GLY A 119 6.86 2.58 -18.85
C GLY A 119 6.66 2.01 -17.44
N VAL A 120 6.34 2.84 -16.44
CA VAL A 120 6.14 2.42 -15.07
C VAL A 120 4.64 2.24 -14.79
N PRO A 121 4.14 1.00 -14.65
CA PRO A 121 2.78 0.74 -14.20
C PRO A 121 2.61 1.20 -12.74
N TYR A 122 1.43 1.69 -12.41
CA TYR A 122 1.13 2.17 -11.07
C TYR A 122 -0.35 1.96 -10.70
N LEU A 123 -0.64 2.16 -9.42
CA LEU A 123 -1.97 2.15 -8.86
C LEU A 123 -2.29 3.54 -8.30
N ILE A 124 -3.52 4.00 -8.53
CA ILE A 124 -4.03 5.23 -7.95
C ILE A 124 -5.00 4.96 -6.80
N ALA A 125 -4.81 5.65 -5.67
CA ALA A 125 -5.72 5.63 -4.54
C ALA A 125 -6.79 6.70 -4.71
N VAL A 126 -8.04 6.26 -4.89
CA VAL A 126 -9.18 7.15 -5.17
C VAL A 126 -9.95 7.44 -3.90
N THR A 127 -10.16 8.73 -3.64
CA THR A 127 -11.06 9.24 -2.61
C THR A 127 -12.42 9.56 -3.25
N PRO A 128 -13.49 8.80 -2.96
CA PRO A 128 -14.79 8.91 -3.65
C PRO A 128 -15.47 10.28 -3.50
N ARG A 129 -15.17 10.98 -2.42
CA ARG A 129 -15.66 12.34 -2.14
C ARG A 129 -14.52 13.22 -1.63
N VAL A 130 -14.68 14.52 -1.74
CA VAL A 130 -13.67 15.49 -1.29
C VAL A 130 -14.23 16.29 -0.13
N ALA A 131 -13.66 16.16 1.06
CA ALA A 131 -14.05 16.98 2.21
C ALA A 131 -13.62 18.43 2.02
N ARG A 132 -14.46 19.40 2.48
CA ARG A 132 -14.11 20.80 2.44
C ARG A 132 -12.88 21.12 3.30
N ASP A 133 -12.84 20.57 4.49
CA ASP A 133 -11.68 20.65 5.40
C ASP A 133 -11.42 19.26 5.99
N TYR A 134 -10.50 18.53 5.37
CA TYR A 134 -10.21 17.14 5.74
C TYR A 134 -9.48 17.01 7.08
N LEU A 135 -8.92 18.10 7.64
CA LEU A 135 -8.27 18.11 8.95
C LEU A 135 -9.20 18.52 10.09
N ASN A 136 -10.42 18.93 9.78
CA ASN A 136 -11.41 19.36 10.77
C ASN A 136 -12.45 18.26 11.04
N PRO A 137 -12.43 17.61 12.22
CA PRO A 137 -13.38 16.54 12.54
C PRO A 137 -14.84 17.01 12.70
N ARG A 138 -15.06 18.33 12.79
CA ARG A 138 -16.39 18.94 12.89
C ARG A 138 -16.96 19.35 11.54
N GLU A 139 -16.15 19.37 10.49
CA GLU A 139 -16.62 19.64 9.15
C GLU A 139 -17.47 18.46 8.67
N SER A 140 -18.63 18.75 8.07
CA SER A 140 -19.51 17.72 7.51
C SER A 140 -19.64 17.83 5.99
N ALA A 141 -19.22 18.96 5.42
CA ALA A 141 -19.36 19.18 3.99
C ALA A 141 -18.32 18.39 3.21
N SER A 142 -18.80 17.58 2.28
CA SER A 142 -18.00 16.94 1.24
C SER A 142 -18.77 16.98 -0.08
N ARG A 143 -18.05 17.01 -1.20
CA ARG A 143 -18.62 16.93 -2.54
C ARG A 143 -18.30 15.60 -3.22
N PRO A 144 -19.13 15.12 -4.14
CA PRO A 144 -18.77 14.02 -5.03
C PRO A 144 -17.60 14.44 -5.95
N LEU A 145 -17.11 13.49 -6.72
CA LEU A 145 -16.22 13.79 -7.83
C LEU A 145 -16.90 14.78 -8.79
N ARG A 146 -16.13 15.71 -9.32
CA ARG A 146 -16.56 16.56 -10.43
C ARG A 146 -16.54 15.78 -11.74
N ASP A 147 -17.21 16.27 -12.76
CA ASP A 147 -17.25 15.62 -14.06
C ASP A 147 -15.86 15.46 -14.66
N ASP A 148 -14.99 16.47 -14.54
CA ASP A 148 -13.58 16.39 -15.00
C ASP A 148 -12.75 15.37 -14.23
N GLU A 149 -12.99 15.19 -12.92
CA GLU A 149 -12.33 14.19 -12.09
C GLU A 149 -12.81 12.76 -12.45
N ALA A 150 -14.11 12.61 -12.70
CA ALA A 150 -14.72 11.35 -13.16
C ALA A 150 -14.23 10.94 -14.56
N GLU A 151 -14.17 11.88 -15.50
CA GLU A 151 -13.61 11.67 -16.84
C GLU A 151 -12.13 11.28 -16.78
N ALA A 152 -11.35 11.90 -15.88
CA ALA A 152 -9.96 11.54 -15.66
C ALA A 152 -9.82 10.09 -15.16
N LEU A 153 -10.66 9.64 -14.22
CA LEU A 153 -10.68 8.24 -13.75
C LEU A 153 -11.01 7.27 -14.89
N ALA A 154 -12.04 7.57 -15.68
CA ALA A 154 -12.40 6.72 -16.83
C ALA A 154 -11.27 6.60 -17.85
N ARG A 155 -10.55 7.69 -18.11
CA ARG A 155 -9.37 7.70 -18.98
C ARG A 155 -8.24 6.87 -18.39
N LEU A 156 -7.91 7.03 -17.12
CA LEU A 156 -6.87 6.24 -16.44
C LEU A 156 -7.20 4.74 -16.45
N ALA A 157 -8.48 4.38 -16.26
CA ALA A 157 -8.95 3.00 -16.38
C ALA A 157 -8.73 2.44 -17.80
N ALA A 158 -9.06 3.22 -18.83
CA ALA A 158 -8.83 2.84 -20.23
C ALA A 158 -7.34 2.69 -20.57
N ASP A 159 -6.47 3.44 -19.91
CA ASP A 159 -5.01 3.35 -20.04
C ASP A 159 -4.39 2.23 -19.17
N GLY A 160 -5.21 1.40 -18.50
CA GLY A 160 -4.77 0.24 -17.73
C GLY A 160 -4.19 0.57 -16.34
N VAL A 161 -4.48 1.74 -15.79
CA VAL A 161 -4.09 2.10 -14.42
C VAL A 161 -4.90 1.30 -13.41
N ALA A 162 -4.26 0.71 -12.41
CA ALA A 162 -4.94 0.00 -11.33
C ALA A 162 -5.52 0.99 -10.30
N PHE A 163 -6.57 0.56 -9.58
CA PHE A 163 -7.27 1.41 -8.63
C PHE A 163 -7.30 0.81 -7.23
N ALA A 164 -7.23 1.69 -6.23
CA ALA A 164 -7.50 1.37 -4.83
C ALA A 164 -8.56 2.30 -4.26
N LEU A 165 -9.32 1.81 -3.28
CA LEU A 165 -10.18 2.67 -2.48
C LEU A 165 -9.34 3.36 -1.39
N HIS A 166 -9.48 4.70 -1.27
CA HIS A 166 -8.80 5.54 -0.29
C HIS A 166 -9.78 6.19 0.70
N GLY A 167 -10.46 5.35 1.48
CA GLY A 167 -11.51 5.79 2.39
C GLY A 167 -12.75 6.33 1.66
N TRP A 168 -13.41 7.31 2.25
CA TRP A 168 -14.61 7.96 1.73
C TRP A 168 -14.36 9.40 1.29
N ASP A 169 -13.97 10.26 2.24
CA ASP A 169 -13.74 11.68 1.96
C ASP A 169 -12.40 12.20 2.54
N HIS A 170 -11.55 11.30 3.00
CA HIS A 170 -10.26 11.56 3.65
C HIS A 170 -10.36 12.47 4.90
N ARG A 171 -11.54 12.65 5.49
CA ARG A 171 -11.73 13.54 6.63
C ARG A 171 -11.37 12.85 7.93
N THR A 172 -10.53 13.52 8.74
CA THR A 172 -10.21 13.02 10.07
C THR A 172 -11.41 13.07 11.03
N ARG A 173 -11.53 12.06 11.87
CA ARG A 173 -12.49 12.03 13.01
C ARG A 173 -11.83 12.48 14.32
N ARG A 174 -10.55 12.86 14.31
CA ARG A 174 -9.75 13.23 15.47
C ARG A 174 -9.14 14.61 15.30
N ALA A 175 -9.25 15.45 16.33
CA ALA A 175 -8.69 16.81 16.29
C ALA A 175 -7.18 16.83 16.46
N GLU A 176 -6.60 15.83 17.15
CA GLU A 176 -5.17 15.81 17.42
C GLU A 176 -4.39 15.37 16.16
N PRO A 177 -3.47 16.18 15.64
CA PRO A 177 -2.75 15.89 14.38
C PRO A 177 -2.05 14.53 14.36
N ARG A 178 -1.52 14.09 15.51
CA ARG A 178 -0.83 12.80 15.63
C ARG A 178 -1.78 11.60 15.65
N ARG A 179 -3.10 11.85 15.65
CA ARG A 179 -4.16 10.83 15.72
C ARG A 179 -5.15 10.95 14.55
N HIS A 180 -4.88 11.82 13.57
CA HIS A 180 -5.73 11.95 12.40
C HIS A 180 -6.01 10.57 11.81
N SER A 181 -7.26 10.29 11.56
CA SER A 181 -7.78 9.06 10.97
C SER A 181 -9.24 9.25 10.56
N GLU A 182 -9.59 8.75 9.41
CA GLU A 182 -10.98 8.65 8.97
C GLU A 182 -11.67 7.43 9.60
N LEU A 183 -10.94 6.33 9.76
CA LEU A 183 -11.51 5.03 10.11
C LEU A 183 -11.52 4.71 11.60
N CYS A 184 -10.45 5.09 12.33
CA CYS A 184 -10.31 4.69 13.73
C CYS A 184 -11.51 5.13 14.59
N GLY A 185 -12.14 4.14 15.24
CA GLY A 185 -13.30 4.34 16.11
C GLY A 185 -14.65 4.24 15.41
N LEU A 186 -14.71 3.94 14.10
CA LEU A 186 -15.94 3.53 13.44
C LEU A 186 -16.39 2.18 13.97
N ASP A 187 -17.69 2.03 14.18
CA ASP A 187 -18.24 0.70 14.43
C ASP A 187 -18.22 -0.16 13.16
N PRO A 188 -18.43 -1.50 13.27
CA PRO A 188 -18.36 -2.38 12.12
C PRO A 188 -19.39 -2.06 11.02
N GLY A 189 -20.57 -1.55 11.36
CA GLY A 189 -21.62 -1.18 10.41
C GLY A 189 -21.27 0.11 9.67
N GLU A 190 -20.83 1.14 10.39
CA GLU A 190 -20.34 2.39 9.81
C GLU A 190 -19.18 2.16 8.84
N LEU A 191 -18.20 1.32 9.27
CA LEU A 191 -17.07 0.97 8.43
C LEU A 191 -17.53 0.23 7.16
N ALA A 192 -18.44 -0.74 7.30
CA ALA A 192 -18.97 -1.49 6.18
C ALA A 192 -19.66 -0.57 5.17
N GLY A 193 -20.57 0.29 5.63
CA GLY A 193 -21.28 1.25 4.77
C GLY A 193 -20.33 2.17 4.01
N LEU A 194 -19.35 2.76 4.71
CA LEU A 194 -18.34 3.61 4.09
C LEU A 194 -17.57 2.90 2.96
N LEU A 195 -17.14 1.67 3.19
CA LEU A 195 -16.39 0.90 2.21
C LEU A 195 -17.25 0.49 1.01
N ASP A 196 -18.49 0.05 1.27
CA ASP A 196 -19.39 -0.42 0.22
C ASP A 196 -19.85 0.75 -0.68
N GLU A 197 -20.16 1.91 -0.10
CA GLU A 197 -20.46 3.13 -0.85
C GLU A 197 -19.25 3.62 -1.66
N GLY A 198 -18.04 3.59 -1.07
CA GLY A 198 -16.82 3.99 -1.78
C GLY A 198 -16.51 3.09 -2.97
N LEU A 199 -16.67 1.77 -2.83
CA LEU A 199 -16.51 0.82 -3.93
C LEU A 199 -17.56 1.02 -5.03
N ALA A 200 -18.80 1.36 -4.68
CA ALA A 200 -19.85 1.63 -5.64
C ALA A 200 -19.50 2.86 -6.52
N VAL A 201 -19.00 3.95 -5.92
CA VAL A 201 -18.56 5.13 -6.69
C VAL A 201 -17.44 4.78 -7.68
N ILE A 202 -16.43 4.00 -7.26
CA ILE A 202 -15.36 3.60 -8.18
C ILE A 202 -15.91 2.72 -9.32
N ALA A 203 -16.86 1.81 -9.02
CA ALA A 203 -17.46 0.94 -10.01
C ALA A 203 -18.32 1.70 -11.05
N GLU A 204 -18.98 2.81 -10.66
CA GLU A 204 -19.72 3.69 -11.57
C GLU A 204 -18.82 4.28 -12.67
N HIS A 205 -17.52 4.40 -12.42
CA HIS A 205 -16.52 4.86 -13.39
C HIS A 205 -15.80 3.71 -14.13
N GLY A 206 -16.39 2.50 -14.09
CA GLY A 206 -15.89 1.34 -14.84
C GLY A 206 -14.63 0.68 -14.27
N ALA A 207 -14.24 1.02 -13.03
CA ALA A 207 -13.05 0.51 -12.37
C ALA A 207 -13.37 -0.47 -11.24
N ARG A 208 -12.43 -1.39 -10.97
CA ARG A 208 -12.43 -2.27 -9.80
C ARG A 208 -11.33 -1.84 -8.85
N ALA A 209 -11.60 -1.78 -7.56
CA ALA A 209 -10.62 -1.45 -6.53
C ALA A 209 -10.39 -2.63 -5.57
N PRO A 210 -9.56 -3.62 -5.92
CA PRO A 210 -9.26 -4.79 -5.07
C PRO A 210 -8.26 -4.44 -3.94
N VAL A 211 -7.77 -3.24 -3.90
CA VAL A 211 -6.77 -2.74 -2.96
C VAL A 211 -7.37 -1.66 -2.08
N PHE A 212 -7.10 -1.71 -0.79
CA PHE A 212 -7.47 -0.67 0.16
C PHE A 212 -6.24 0.07 0.69
N ILE A 213 -6.25 1.39 0.59
CA ILE A 213 -5.23 2.27 1.15
C ILE A 213 -5.90 3.15 2.20
N PRO A 214 -5.60 2.99 3.50
CA PRO A 214 -6.29 3.74 4.54
C PRO A 214 -5.85 5.22 4.55
N PRO A 215 -6.78 6.18 4.58
CA PRO A 215 -6.47 7.58 4.82
C PRO A 215 -5.63 7.75 6.08
N PHE A 216 -4.64 8.66 6.04
CA PHE A 216 -3.67 8.87 7.12
C PHE A 216 -2.90 7.59 7.51
N ASN A 217 -2.92 6.52 6.70
CA ASN A 217 -2.38 5.19 7.01
C ASN A 217 -2.88 4.64 8.35
N ARG A 218 -4.17 4.85 8.70
CA ARG A 218 -4.69 4.46 10.01
C ARG A 218 -6.03 3.76 9.93
N PHE A 219 -6.09 2.63 10.63
CA PHE A 219 -7.30 1.88 11.00
C PHE A 219 -7.02 1.10 12.29
N ASP A 220 -8.03 0.80 13.08
CA ASP A 220 -7.86 0.01 14.28
C ASP A 220 -7.60 -1.46 13.95
N ALA A 221 -6.78 -2.14 14.78
CA ALA A 221 -6.46 -3.55 14.56
C ALA A 221 -7.71 -4.45 14.48
N GLY A 222 -8.78 -4.11 15.21
CA GLY A 222 -10.07 -4.79 15.16
C GLY A 222 -10.84 -4.59 13.85
N GLN A 223 -10.50 -3.55 13.06
CA GLN A 223 -11.13 -3.27 11.76
C GLN A 223 -10.48 -4.09 10.63
N TYR A 224 -9.25 -4.58 10.82
CA TYR A 224 -8.52 -5.32 9.78
C TYR A 224 -9.31 -6.50 9.19
N PRO A 225 -10.01 -7.36 9.96
CA PRO A 225 -10.80 -8.45 9.39
C PRO A 225 -11.94 -7.97 8.47
N ALA A 226 -12.53 -6.81 8.75
CA ALA A 226 -13.57 -6.24 7.89
C ALA A 226 -13.00 -5.72 6.56
N LEU A 227 -11.81 -5.11 6.59
CA LEU A 227 -11.06 -4.71 5.40
C LEU A 227 -10.65 -5.95 4.58
N ALA A 228 -10.06 -6.96 5.24
CA ALA A 228 -9.55 -8.15 4.58
C ALA A 228 -10.64 -9.00 3.88
N ARG A 229 -11.89 -8.91 4.31
CA ARG A 229 -13.03 -9.57 3.62
C ARG A 229 -13.47 -8.87 2.34
N ARG A 230 -13.13 -7.60 2.14
CA ARG A 230 -13.55 -6.79 0.99
C ARG A 230 -12.46 -6.59 -0.05
N PHE A 231 -11.21 -6.66 0.39
CA PHE A 231 -10.06 -6.34 -0.46
C PHE A 231 -9.07 -7.49 -0.50
N ASP A 232 -8.46 -7.72 -1.65
CA ASP A 232 -7.37 -8.69 -1.82
C ASP A 232 -6.10 -8.21 -1.14
N VAL A 233 -5.91 -6.87 -1.08
CA VAL A 233 -4.75 -6.22 -0.47
C VAL A 233 -5.20 -5.10 0.48
N VAL A 234 -4.66 -5.09 1.68
CA VAL A 234 -4.77 -3.98 2.63
C VAL A 234 -3.40 -3.34 2.80
N CYS A 235 -3.25 -2.11 2.35
CA CYS A 235 -2.03 -1.35 2.50
C CYS A 235 -1.88 -0.74 3.90
N GLY A 236 -0.68 -0.23 4.16
CA GLY A 236 -0.36 0.52 5.35
C GLY A 236 0.84 1.42 5.12
N GLY A 237 1.22 2.14 6.15
CA GLY A 237 2.36 3.05 6.14
C GLY A 237 2.99 3.22 7.53
N PRO A 238 3.81 4.26 7.73
CA PRO A 238 4.49 4.51 8.99
C PRO A 238 3.56 4.60 10.20
N GLU A 239 2.34 5.09 10.00
CA GLU A 239 1.34 5.29 11.06
C GLU A 239 0.75 3.97 11.54
N THR A 240 0.60 2.98 10.64
CA THR A 240 0.08 1.66 11.01
C THR A 240 1.01 0.88 11.94
N VAL A 241 2.30 1.23 12.02
CA VAL A 241 3.24 0.62 12.99
C VAL A 241 2.78 0.83 14.44
N ALA A 242 2.15 1.96 14.75
CA ALA A 242 1.59 2.20 16.08
C ALA A 242 0.35 1.34 16.39
N LEU A 243 -0.31 0.81 15.37
CA LEU A 243 -1.57 0.06 15.46
C LEU A 243 -1.35 -1.45 15.33
N LEU A 244 -0.56 -1.87 14.36
CA LEU A 244 -0.32 -3.27 14.03
C LEU A 244 1.12 -3.75 14.33
N GLY A 245 2.06 -2.84 14.56
CA GLY A 245 3.49 -3.14 14.64
C GLY A 245 4.18 -3.07 13.28
N PHE A 246 5.50 -3.25 13.30
CA PHE A 246 6.30 -3.37 12.08
C PHE A 246 6.23 -4.79 11.56
N HIS A 247 5.91 -4.95 10.30
CA HIS A 247 5.77 -6.24 9.62
C HIS A 247 6.67 -6.32 8.40
N ALA A 248 7.19 -7.52 8.12
CA ALA A 248 7.68 -7.86 6.79
C ALA A 248 6.55 -7.76 5.77
N THR A 249 6.87 -7.65 4.48
CA THR A 249 5.91 -7.46 3.41
C THR A 249 6.40 -8.09 2.11
N PRO A 250 5.49 -8.59 1.26
CA PRO A 250 4.06 -8.83 1.51
C PRO A 250 3.83 -10.07 2.38
N LEU A 251 2.82 -10.06 3.21
CA LEU A 251 2.42 -11.23 4.01
C LEU A 251 0.91 -11.43 4.00
N TRP A 252 0.47 -12.67 3.90
CA TRP A 252 -0.92 -13.02 4.18
C TRP A 252 -1.26 -12.77 5.65
N ARG A 253 -2.41 -12.19 5.87
CA ARG A 253 -2.97 -11.94 7.19
C ARG A 253 -4.49 -12.14 7.12
N GLY A 254 -4.97 -13.31 7.46
CA GLY A 254 -6.37 -13.68 7.27
C GLY A 254 -6.73 -13.75 5.77
N GLU A 255 -7.76 -13.05 5.36
CA GLU A 255 -8.32 -13.17 3.99
C GLU A 255 -7.63 -12.28 2.95
N ALA A 256 -6.74 -11.36 3.35
CA ALA A 256 -6.03 -10.45 2.47
C ALA A 256 -4.52 -10.45 2.69
N VAL A 257 -3.79 -9.97 1.69
CA VAL A 257 -2.36 -9.65 1.83
C VAL A 257 -2.22 -8.29 2.50
N TYR A 258 -1.46 -8.22 3.61
CA TYR A 258 -1.04 -6.97 4.22
C TYR A 258 0.23 -6.46 3.54
N LEU A 259 0.16 -5.24 2.98
CA LEU A 259 1.20 -4.65 2.14
C LEU A 259 1.59 -3.25 2.62
N PRO A 260 2.26 -3.10 3.77
CA PRO A 260 2.71 -1.81 4.25
C PRO A 260 3.96 -1.32 3.50
N ALA A 261 3.99 -0.02 3.19
CA ALA A 261 5.19 0.68 2.74
C ALA A 261 5.78 1.52 3.87
N TYR A 262 7.12 1.53 4.00
CA TYR A 262 7.81 2.27 5.04
C TYR A 262 8.95 3.11 4.45
N PRO A 263 9.41 4.19 5.14
CA PRO A 263 10.58 4.93 4.68
C PRO A 263 11.79 4.01 4.46
N PRO A 264 12.61 4.25 3.42
CA PRO A 264 12.55 5.37 2.47
C PRO A 264 11.61 5.13 1.27
N LEU A 265 10.91 3.98 1.17
CA LEU A 265 9.99 3.68 0.07
C LEU A 265 8.57 4.26 0.28
N TYR A 266 8.38 5.04 1.32
CA TYR A 266 7.22 5.85 1.63
C TYR A 266 7.72 7.25 2.00
N ASP A 267 7.90 8.11 1.01
CA ASP A 267 8.42 9.47 1.17
C ASP A 267 8.26 10.25 -0.16
N ARG A 268 8.81 11.46 -0.24
CA ARG A 268 8.97 12.22 -1.48
C ARG A 268 9.92 11.50 -2.44
N SER A 269 9.76 11.72 -3.74
CA SER A 269 10.51 11.04 -4.80
C SER A 269 12.03 11.04 -4.61
N ALA A 270 12.61 12.12 -4.09
CA ALA A 270 14.06 12.17 -3.83
C ALA A 270 14.54 11.10 -2.82
N ALA A 271 13.81 10.92 -1.70
CA ALA A 271 14.12 9.90 -0.70
C ALA A 271 13.79 8.49 -1.22
N VAL A 272 12.68 8.36 -1.95
CA VAL A 272 12.26 7.10 -2.59
C VAL A 272 13.33 6.61 -3.56
N ALA A 273 13.98 7.48 -4.32
CA ALA A 273 15.05 7.11 -5.24
C ALA A 273 16.22 6.40 -4.52
N GLU A 274 16.58 6.83 -3.33
CA GLU A 274 17.56 6.12 -2.50
C GLU A 274 17.05 4.77 -2.04
N GLY A 275 15.80 4.70 -1.60
CA GLY A 275 15.13 3.45 -1.22
C GLY A 275 15.10 2.42 -2.35
N VAL A 276 14.85 2.87 -3.58
CA VAL A 276 14.88 2.02 -4.78
C VAL A 276 16.30 1.47 -5.01
N ARG A 277 17.34 2.31 -4.96
CA ARG A 277 18.74 1.85 -5.11
C ARG A 277 19.11 0.79 -4.09
N LEU A 278 18.78 1.03 -2.82
CA LEU A 278 19.03 0.06 -1.74
C LEU A 278 18.25 -1.25 -1.95
N ALA A 279 17.00 -1.18 -2.42
CA ALA A 279 16.21 -2.36 -2.71
C ALA A 279 16.80 -3.16 -3.89
N VAL A 280 17.29 -2.48 -4.93
CA VAL A 280 17.97 -3.11 -6.07
C VAL A 280 19.27 -3.80 -5.61
N GLU A 281 20.08 -3.13 -4.78
CA GLU A 281 21.32 -3.70 -4.22
C GLU A 281 21.04 -4.98 -3.41
N ARG A 282 20.00 -4.97 -2.58
CA ARG A 282 19.64 -6.12 -1.72
C ARG A 282 19.04 -7.30 -2.46
N ARG A 283 18.55 -7.08 -3.67
CA ARG A 283 17.98 -8.13 -4.54
C ARG A 283 17.00 -9.05 -3.81
N PRO A 284 15.94 -8.55 -3.18
CA PRO A 284 15.06 -9.38 -2.35
C PRO A 284 14.21 -10.35 -3.15
N GLY A 285 14.08 -10.15 -4.48
CA GLY A 285 13.30 -11.00 -5.38
C GLY A 285 11.80 -11.09 -5.05
N THR A 286 11.30 -10.16 -4.24
CA THR A 286 9.91 -10.12 -3.80
C THR A 286 9.19 -8.86 -4.28
N TRP A 287 7.90 -8.80 -4.03
CA TRP A 287 7.07 -7.63 -4.28
C TRP A 287 7.34 -6.54 -3.23
N ILE A 288 7.57 -5.33 -3.68
CA ILE A 288 7.97 -4.21 -2.83
C ILE A 288 7.04 -3.03 -3.05
N PRO A 289 6.18 -2.69 -2.08
CA PRO A 289 5.34 -1.51 -2.18
C PRO A 289 6.17 -0.23 -2.05
N LEU A 290 5.86 0.71 -2.94
CA LEU A 290 6.40 2.06 -2.98
C LEU A 290 5.23 3.03 -3.01
N ALA A 291 5.23 4.01 -2.12
CA ALA A 291 4.15 4.97 -1.99
C ALA A 291 4.63 6.40 -2.27
N LEU A 292 3.97 7.02 -3.23
CA LEU A 292 4.08 8.42 -3.59
C LEU A 292 2.78 9.14 -3.21
N HIS A 293 2.80 10.46 -3.13
CA HIS A 293 1.63 11.27 -2.84
C HIS A 293 1.49 12.36 -3.88
N LEU A 294 0.37 12.39 -4.55
CA LEU A 294 0.12 13.36 -5.63
C LEU A 294 0.42 14.82 -5.22
N PRO A 295 -0.02 15.29 -4.02
CA PRO A 295 0.30 16.64 -3.58
C PRO A 295 1.81 16.90 -3.43
N TRP A 296 2.56 15.92 -2.93
CA TRP A 296 4.00 16.11 -2.66
C TRP A 296 4.80 16.24 -3.95
N GLU A 297 4.43 15.47 -4.98
CA GLU A 297 5.09 15.49 -6.27
C GLU A 297 4.74 16.78 -7.06
N ALA A 298 3.49 17.22 -6.95
CA ALA A 298 3.04 18.48 -7.57
C ALA A 298 3.73 19.70 -6.94
N ASP A 299 3.84 19.72 -5.59
CA ASP A 299 4.50 20.81 -4.84
C ASP A 299 5.99 20.92 -5.17
N ASP A 300 6.66 19.80 -5.53
CA ASP A 300 8.06 19.77 -5.99
C ASP A 300 8.22 20.14 -7.48
N GLY A 301 7.13 20.33 -8.19
CA GLY A 301 7.13 20.64 -9.63
C GLY A 301 7.62 19.47 -10.49
N TRP A 302 7.41 18.25 -10.06
CA TRP A 302 7.63 16.98 -10.77
C TRP A 302 9.08 16.57 -11.01
N ARG A 303 10.07 17.42 -10.72
CA ARG A 303 11.49 17.22 -11.06
C ARG A 303 12.09 15.93 -10.48
N ASP A 304 11.75 15.63 -9.23
CA ASP A 304 12.29 14.44 -8.57
C ASP A 304 11.56 13.18 -9.05
N LEU A 305 10.26 13.26 -9.37
CA LEU A 305 9.51 12.17 -10.00
C LEU A 305 10.06 11.86 -11.41
N GLU A 306 10.35 12.86 -12.22
CA GLU A 306 10.94 12.70 -13.55
C GLU A 306 12.31 12.00 -13.51
N ARG A 307 13.05 12.16 -12.42
CA ARG A 307 14.32 11.45 -12.18
C ARG A 307 14.11 10.04 -11.62
N LEU A 308 13.06 9.86 -10.78
CA LEU A 308 12.76 8.59 -10.14
C LEU A 308 12.17 7.58 -11.12
N ALA A 309 11.25 8.00 -11.99
CA ALA A 309 10.52 7.10 -12.88
C ALA A 309 11.44 6.21 -13.74
N PRO A 310 12.49 6.72 -14.40
CA PRO A 310 13.45 5.88 -15.12
C PRO A 310 14.23 4.90 -14.24
N LEU A 311 14.47 5.22 -12.97
CA LEU A 311 15.12 4.31 -12.02
C LEU A 311 14.22 3.15 -11.63
N MET A 312 12.92 3.37 -11.57
CA MET A 312 11.93 2.33 -11.25
C MET A 312 11.64 1.41 -12.43
N ALA A 313 11.64 1.94 -13.66
CA ALA A 313 11.17 1.26 -14.86
C ALA A 313 11.70 -0.18 -15.05
N PRO A 314 13.00 -0.50 -14.84
CA PRO A 314 13.50 -1.86 -14.98
C PRO A 314 12.98 -2.85 -13.95
N TYR A 315 12.38 -2.37 -12.87
CA TYR A 315 11.94 -3.17 -11.71
C TYR A 315 10.45 -3.01 -11.42
N ALA A 316 9.77 -2.12 -12.11
CA ALA A 316 8.35 -1.88 -11.92
C ALA A 316 7.55 -3.09 -12.37
N ALA A 317 6.60 -3.52 -11.54
CA ALA A 317 5.71 -4.62 -11.82
C ALA A 317 4.26 -4.12 -11.84
N SER A 318 3.42 -4.77 -12.66
CA SER A 318 2.01 -4.41 -12.70
C SER A 318 1.28 -4.89 -11.44
N TRP A 319 0.26 -4.16 -11.05
CA TRP A 319 -0.62 -4.59 -9.96
C TRP A 319 -1.45 -5.81 -10.33
N ASP A 320 -1.76 -6.01 -11.60
CA ASP A 320 -2.46 -7.20 -12.08
C ASP A 320 -1.61 -8.46 -11.90
N ASP A 321 -0.29 -8.39 -12.19
CA ASP A 321 0.63 -9.50 -11.93
C ASP A 321 0.71 -9.83 -10.44
N PHE A 322 0.69 -8.80 -9.58
CA PHE A 322 0.68 -9.01 -8.14
C PHE A 322 -0.63 -9.65 -7.65
N LEU A 323 -1.77 -9.17 -8.14
CA LEU A 323 -3.08 -9.75 -7.82
C LEU A 323 -3.21 -11.20 -8.34
N ALA A 324 -2.66 -11.49 -9.52
CA ALA A 324 -2.58 -12.86 -10.03
C ALA A 324 -1.69 -13.76 -9.14
N ALA A 325 -0.55 -13.25 -8.66
CA ALA A 325 0.30 -13.97 -7.72
C ALA A 325 -0.39 -14.23 -6.37
N ILE A 326 -1.19 -13.27 -5.87
CA ILE A 326 -2.04 -13.43 -4.69
C ILE A 326 -3.06 -14.55 -4.92
N ALA A 327 -3.76 -14.53 -6.06
CA ALA A 327 -4.74 -15.57 -6.40
C ALA A 327 -4.08 -16.96 -6.46
N ALA A 328 -2.92 -17.07 -7.11
CA ALA A 328 -2.17 -18.34 -7.19
C ALA A 328 -1.68 -18.83 -5.81
N SER A 329 -1.36 -17.92 -4.89
CA SER A 329 -0.88 -18.28 -3.54
C SER A 329 -2.00 -18.70 -2.57
N ARG A 330 -3.29 -18.52 -2.93
CA ARG A 330 -4.43 -18.99 -2.12
C ARG A 330 -4.51 -20.52 -2.07
N GLY A 331 -3.93 -21.19 -3.05
CA GLY A 331 -4.08 -22.62 -3.25
C GLY A 331 -5.46 -23.00 -3.82
N PRO A 332 -5.66 -24.26 -4.16
CA PRO A 332 -6.93 -24.78 -4.61
C PRO A 332 -7.99 -24.80 -3.49
#